data_28c6a0efffbd8ad1e2fb02cdc1761ff0
#
_entry.id   28c6a0efffbd8ad1e2fb02cdc1761ff0
#
_cell.length_a   1.000
_cell.length_b   1.000
_cell.length_c   1.000
_cell.angle_alpha   90.00
_cell.angle_beta   90.00
_cell.angle_gamma   90.00
#
_symmetry.space_group_name_H-M   'P 1'
#
loop_
_entity.id
_entity.type
_entity.pdbx_description
1 polymer ?
#
loop_
_entity_poly.entity_id
_entity_poly.type
_entity_poly.pdbx_seq_one_letter_code
_entity_poly.pdbx_strand_id
1 'polypeptide(L)'
;MDLTMAGAAMNLSPRPKEAPRMQFLALVYVDNEMLEALPTGEPDAMMRTCLRHADELKAEGKLVGFQQLEDANTAKSVRIRNGRTSVVDGPFAETKEILGGFNLIEAADMDEAVRIAAEFPWARTGCIEVRAVRDVDAVRQRVGA
;
A
#
# COMPACT_ATOMS: atom_id res chain seq x y z
N MET A 1 -38.37 -24.33 -6.56
CA MET A 1 -38.03 -23.90 -6.60
C MET A 1 -37.14 -23.41 -6.94
N ASP A 2 -36.87 -23.54 -6.88
CA ASP A 2 -36.23 -23.07 -7.21
C ASP A 2 -35.66 -22.32 -7.51
N LEU A 3 -35.75 -22.29 -7.35
CA LEU A 3 -35.38 -21.51 -7.63
C LEU A 3 -34.72 -20.78 -7.51
N THR A 4 -35.08 -20.96 -7.05
CA THR A 4 -34.68 -20.25 -6.89
C THR A 4 -33.85 -19.77 -6.92
N MET A 5 -33.57 -19.97 -6.69
CA MET A 5 -32.92 -19.49 -6.73
C MET A 5 -32.41 -18.81 -7.21
N ALA A 6 -32.73 -18.85 -7.32
CA ALA A 6 -32.40 -18.20 -7.83
C ALA A 6 -31.92 -17.35 -7.78
N GLY A 7 -32.04 -17.12 -7.30
CA GLY A 7 -31.76 -16.28 -7.06
C GLY A 7 -30.83 -15.80 -6.93
N ALA A 8 -30.46 -16.18 -6.68
CA ALA A 8 -29.68 -15.70 -6.51
C ALA A 8 -28.86 -15.22 -7.09
N ALA A 9 -28.85 -15.48 -7.38
CA ALA A 9 -28.29 -15.04 -7.95
C ALA A 9 -28.07 -14.19 -8.36
N MET A 10 -28.56 -14.02 -8.25
CA MET A 10 -28.62 -13.29 -8.46
C MET A 10 -27.96 -12.59 -8.42
N ASN A 11 -27.71 -12.81 -8.06
CA ASN A 11 -27.25 -12.17 -8.03
C ASN A 11 -26.44 -11.79 -8.26
N LEU A 12 -26.30 -11.99 -8.35
CA LEU A 12 -25.56 -11.78 -8.68
C LEU A 12 -25.23 -10.89 -9.35
N SER A 13 -25.49 -10.56 -9.23
CA SER A 13 -25.42 -9.71 -9.76
C SER A 13 -24.67 -8.94 -9.59
N PRO A 14 -24.46 -8.61 -9.80
CA PRO A 14 -23.49 -7.89 -9.85
C PRO A 14 -23.52 -6.85 -9.10
N ARG A 15 -22.93 -6.59 -8.65
CA ARG A 15 -22.80 -5.64 -8.12
C ARG A 15 -22.87 -4.66 -8.95
N PRO A 16 -23.34 -4.00 -8.69
CA PRO A 16 -23.67 -2.99 -9.48
C PRO A 16 -22.52 -2.36 -9.95
N LYS A 17 -22.71 -1.80 -10.70
CA LYS A 17 -21.91 -1.18 -11.13
C LYS A 17 -21.55 -0.31 -10.25
N GLU A 18 -21.06 -0.55 -9.39
CA GLU A 18 -20.66 0.32 -8.58
C GLU A 18 -19.77 1.24 -9.20
N ALA A 19 -19.49 2.33 -8.66
CA ALA A 19 -18.54 3.27 -9.15
C ALA A 19 -17.24 2.58 -9.45
N PRO A 20 -16.54 2.96 -10.49
CA PRO A 20 -15.25 2.37 -10.76
C PRO A 20 -14.36 2.53 -9.56
N ARG A 21 -13.63 1.47 -9.23
CA ARG A 21 -12.68 1.53 -8.14
C ARG A 21 -11.35 1.94 -8.70
N MET A 22 -10.62 2.69 -7.90
CA MET A 22 -9.30 3.19 -8.26
C MET A 22 -8.28 2.52 -7.36
N GLN A 23 -7.04 2.51 -7.83
CA GLN A 23 -5.94 1.99 -7.04
C GLN A 23 -5.14 3.12 -6.44
N PHE A 24 -4.69 2.91 -5.20
CA PHE A 24 -3.88 3.87 -4.47
C PHE A 24 -2.74 3.11 -3.82
N LEU A 25 -1.59 3.75 -3.76
CA LEU A 25 -0.44 3.18 -3.08
C LEU A 25 -0.27 3.91 -1.75
N ALA A 26 -0.32 3.14 -0.67
CA ALA A 26 -0.06 3.66 0.67
C ALA A 26 1.39 3.32 1.01
N LEU A 27 2.24 4.33 0.98
CA LEU A 27 3.67 4.20 1.21
C LEU A 27 3.93 4.41 2.70
N VAL A 28 4.52 3.42 3.34
CA VAL A 28 4.73 3.45 4.79
C VAL A 28 6.15 3.90 5.06
N TYR A 29 6.28 5.07 5.71
CA TYR A 29 7.56 5.61 6.11
C TYR A 29 7.73 5.40 7.61
N VAL A 30 8.90 4.92 8.00
CA VAL A 30 9.18 4.48 9.37
C VAL A 30 10.20 5.41 9.99
N ASP A 31 9.91 5.87 11.22
CA ASP A 31 10.86 6.60 12.04
C ASP A 31 11.37 5.61 13.08
N ASN A 32 12.60 5.12 12.88
CA ASN A 32 13.14 4.10 13.75
C ASN A 32 13.31 4.57 15.19
N GLU A 33 13.59 5.86 15.41
CA GLU A 33 13.69 6.38 16.76
C GLU A 33 12.37 6.28 17.50
N MET A 34 11.28 6.59 16.82
CA MET A 34 9.96 6.47 17.44
C MET A 34 9.62 5.02 17.75
N LEU A 35 9.97 4.11 16.82
CA LEU A 35 9.71 2.69 17.07
C LEU A 35 10.51 2.18 18.26
N GLU A 36 11.79 2.54 18.33
CA GLU A 36 12.66 2.06 19.40
C GLU A 36 12.28 2.65 20.75
N ALA A 37 11.61 3.79 20.75
CA ALA A 37 11.15 4.40 21.99
C ALA A 37 9.90 3.77 22.56
N LEU A 38 9.25 2.86 21.82
CA LEU A 38 8.05 2.20 22.29
C LEU A 38 8.39 1.18 23.38
N PRO A 39 7.43 0.91 24.29
CA PRO A 39 7.64 -0.12 25.30
C PRO A 39 7.93 -1.47 24.66
N THR A 40 8.67 -2.31 25.38
CA THR A 40 9.00 -3.66 24.92
C THR A 40 7.73 -4.43 24.57
N GLY A 41 7.73 -5.05 23.41
CA GLY A 41 6.60 -5.83 22.92
C GLY A 41 5.58 -5.03 22.13
N GLU A 42 5.63 -3.70 22.19
CA GLU A 42 4.68 -2.87 21.46
C GLU A 42 4.89 -2.95 19.95
N PRO A 43 6.12 -2.92 19.43
CA PRO A 43 6.31 -3.06 17.98
C PRO A 43 5.72 -4.35 17.43
N ASP A 44 5.90 -5.45 18.14
CA ASP A 44 5.34 -6.73 17.70
C ASP A 44 3.81 -6.72 17.77
N ALA A 45 3.25 -6.08 18.78
CA ALA A 45 1.79 -5.92 18.86
C ALA A 45 1.26 -5.12 17.69
N MET A 46 1.96 -4.05 17.31
CA MET A 46 1.58 -3.25 16.14
C MET A 46 1.68 -4.08 14.86
N MET A 47 2.71 -4.92 14.74
CA MET A 47 2.85 -5.77 13.58
C MET A 47 1.69 -6.76 13.50
N ARG A 48 1.29 -7.36 14.61
CA ARG A 48 0.14 -8.27 14.60
C ARG A 48 -1.13 -7.56 14.17
N THR A 49 -1.33 -6.33 14.65
CA THR A 49 -2.48 -5.52 14.25
C THR A 49 -2.43 -5.20 12.76
N CYS A 50 -1.26 -4.84 12.26
CA CYS A 50 -1.06 -4.56 10.83
C CYS A 50 -1.43 -5.76 9.98
N LEU A 51 -0.92 -6.94 10.34
CA LEU A 51 -1.16 -8.14 9.55
C LEU A 51 -2.63 -8.54 9.59
N ARG A 52 -3.28 -8.41 10.74
CA ARG A 52 -4.71 -8.72 10.84
C ARG A 52 -5.53 -7.75 9.99
N HIS A 53 -5.21 -6.46 10.06
CA HIS A 53 -5.90 -5.46 9.25
C HIS A 53 -5.71 -5.74 7.75
N ALA A 54 -4.49 -6.10 7.36
CA ALA A 54 -4.23 -6.47 5.96
C ALA A 54 -5.07 -7.67 5.53
N ASP A 55 -5.18 -8.68 6.38
CA ASP A 55 -6.00 -9.85 6.07
C ASP A 55 -7.47 -9.48 5.90
N GLU A 56 -7.98 -8.62 6.77
CA GLU A 56 -9.37 -8.17 6.70
C GLU A 56 -9.63 -7.39 5.41
N LEU A 57 -8.72 -6.49 5.06
CA LEU A 57 -8.87 -5.71 3.83
C LEU A 57 -8.79 -6.60 2.60
N LYS A 58 -7.92 -7.61 2.64
CA LYS A 58 -7.80 -8.53 1.51
C LYS A 58 -9.09 -9.32 1.34
N ALA A 59 -9.68 -9.77 2.44
CA ALA A 59 -10.94 -10.49 2.39
C ALA A 59 -12.08 -9.64 1.84
N GLU A 60 -12.01 -8.32 2.05
CA GLU A 60 -13.02 -7.39 1.55
C GLU A 60 -12.74 -6.92 0.11
N GLY A 61 -11.64 -7.36 -0.49
CA GLY A 61 -11.27 -6.94 -1.83
C GLY A 61 -10.68 -5.55 -1.91
N LYS A 62 -10.28 -4.98 -0.78
CA LYS A 62 -9.75 -3.62 -0.73
C LYS A 62 -8.24 -3.58 -0.72
N LEU A 63 -7.57 -4.71 -0.53
CA LEU A 63 -6.11 -4.79 -0.57
C LEU A 63 -5.70 -5.73 -1.68
N VAL A 64 -4.99 -5.20 -2.67
CA VAL A 64 -4.51 -5.99 -3.80
C VAL A 64 -3.22 -6.71 -3.42
N GLY A 65 -2.36 -6.04 -2.65
CA GLY A 65 -1.12 -6.63 -2.19
C GLY A 65 -0.38 -5.69 -1.29
N PHE A 66 0.61 -6.23 -0.58
CA PHE A 66 1.48 -5.39 0.24
C PHE A 66 2.83 -6.06 0.38
N GLN A 67 3.84 -5.27 0.67
CA GLN A 67 5.18 -5.77 0.92
C GLN A 67 5.83 -4.93 2.01
N GLN A 68 6.65 -5.58 2.81
CA GLN A 68 7.51 -4.91 3.77
C GLN A 68 8.93 -5.01 3.27
N LEU A 69 9.73 -3.97 3.51
CA LEU A 69 11.09 -3.90 3.01
C LEU A 69 12.08 -4.18 4.12
N GLU A 70 13.22 -4.75 3.75
CA GLU A 70 14.33 -4.94 4.66
C GLU A 70 14.95 -3.59 5.01
N ASP A 71 15.87 -3.60 5.97
CA ASP A 71 16.52 -2.39 6.44
C ASP A 71 17.07 -1.54 5.30
N ALA A 72 16.93 -0.23 5.45
CA ALA A 72 17.40 0.71 4.42
C ALA A 72 18.91 0.61 4.22
N ASN A 73 19.67 0.19 5.24
CA ASN A 73 21.12 0.07 5.08
C ASN A 73 21.51 -1.09 4.15
N THR A 74 20.57 -1.96 3.78
CA THR A 74 20.83 -3.01 2.79
C THR A 74 20.47 -2.57 1.37
N ALA A 75 19.97 -1.36 1.22
CA ALA A 75 19.53 -0.85 -0.08
C ALA A 75 20.73 -0.47 -0.94
N LYS A 76 20.47 -0.41 -2.23
CA LYS A 76 21.42 0.15 -3.18
C LYS A 76 20.70 1.16 -4.04
N SER A 77 21.35 2.27 -4.31
CA SER A 77 20.78 3.35 -5.11
C SER A 77 21.55 3.46 -6.41
N VAL A 78 20.82 3.50 -7.51
CA VAL A 78 21.40 3.50 -8.85
C VAL A 78 21.06 4.82 -9.54
N ARG A 79 22.09 5.48 -10.08
CA ARG A 79 21.91 6.70 -10.87
C ARG A 79 22.72 6.57 -12.15
N ILE A 80 22.19 7.15 -13.20
CA ILE A 80 22.90 7.29 -14.46
C ILE A 80 22.99 8.78 -14.76
N ARG A 81 24.22 9.30 -14.84
CA ARG A 81 24.47 10.70 -15.14
C ARG A 81 25.55 10.78 -16.19
N ASN A 82 25.30 11.53 -17.25
CA ASN A 82 26.26 11.68 -18.35
C ASN A 82 26.69 10.32 -18.91
N GLY A 83 25.75 9.38 -19.02
CA GLY A 83 26.00 8.05 -19.53
C GLY A 83 26.77 7.13 -18.58
N ARG A 84 26.97 7.54 -17.32
CA ARG A 84 27.72 6.73 -16.37
C ARG A 84 26.79 6.22 -15.28
N THR A 85 26.89 4.93 -15.00
CA THR A 85 26.11 4.28 -13.96
C THR A 85 26.85 4.38 -12.63
N SER A 86 26.15 4.82 -11.60
CA SER A 86 26.67 4.89 -10.25
C SER A 86 25.78 4.06 -9.35
N VAL A 87 26.38 3.17 -8.57
CA VAL A 87 25.65 2.36 -7.58
C VAL A 87 26.25 2.69 -6.21
N VAL A 88 25.39 3.15 -5.30
CA VAL A 88 25.81 3.57 -3.97
C VAL A 88 25.04 2.74 -2.96
N ASP A 89 25.71 2.30 -1.90
CA ASP A 89 25.06 1.58 -0.82
C ASP A 89 24.16 2.54 -0.03
N GLY A 90 23.00 2.03 0.37
CA GLY A 90 22.06 2.79 1.17
C GLY A 90 20.94 3.41 0.34
N PRO A 91 19.96 4.04 1.01
CA PRO A 91 18.84 4.66 0.32
C PRO A 91 19.30 5.92 -0.43
N PHE A 92 18.46 6.39 -1.36
CA PHE A 92 18.82 7.53 -2.20
C PHE A 92 19.05 8.80 -1.38
N ALA A 93 18.46 8.89 -0.20
CA ALA A 93 18.63 10.03 0.69
C ALA A 93 18.55 9.53 2.12
N GLU A 94 19.33 10.17 3.00
CA GLU A 94 19.26 9.89 4.42
C GLU A 94 18.22 10.81 5.01
N THR A 95 17.11 10.24 5.46
CA THR A 95 16.01 10.99 6.03
C THR A 95 15.64 10.33 7.36
N LYS A 96 14.92 11.10 8.20
CA LYS A 96 14.47 10.58 9.47
C LYS A 96 13.42 9.50 9.28
N GLU A 97 12.54 9.69 8.31
CA GLU A 97 11.52 8.71 7.97
C GLU A 97 11.94 7.99 6.71
N ILE A 98 11.98 6.67 6.78
CA ILE A 98 12.53 5.81 5.73
C ILE A 98 11.42 4.90 5.23
N LEU A 99 11.33 4.73 3.91
CA LEU A 99 10.33 3.85 3.32
C LEU A 99 10.54 2.42 3.83
N GLY A 100 9.53 1.87 4.48
CA GLY A 100 9.58 0.53 5.05
C GLY A 100 8.63 -0.46 4.42
N GLY A 101 7.75 -0.01 3.53
CA GLY A 101 6.82 -0.92 2.88
C GLY A 101 5.72 -0.18 2.15
N PHE A 102 4.82 -0.93 1.55
CA PHE A 102 3.69 -0.32 0.85
C PHE A 102 2.50 -1.26 0.83
N ASN A 103 1.33 -0.66 0.64
CA ASN A 103 0.07 -1.38 0.47
C ASN A 103 -0.60 -0.85 -0.80
N LEU A 104 -1.01 -1.77 -1.68
CA LEU A 104 -1.75 -1.40 -2.87
C LEU A 104 -3.23 -1.59 -2.57
N ILE A 105 -3.96 -0.48 -2.55
CA ILE A 105 -5.34 -0.40 -2.07
C ILE A 105 -6.27 -0.13 -3.22
N GLU A 106 -7.45 -0.78 -3.21
CA GLU A 106 -8.54 -0.40 -4.09
C GLU A 106 -9.57 0.37 -3.28
N ALA A 107 -9.96 1.52 -3.77
CA ALA A 107 -10.90 2.38 -3.07
C ALA A 107 -11.70 3.19 -4.08
N ALA A 108 -12.83 3.71 -3.65
CA ALA A 108 -13.69 4.50 -4.52
C ALA A 108 -13.06 5.87 -4.79
N ASP A 109 -12.34 6.43 -3.83
CA ASP A 109 -11.75 7.76 -3.95
C ASP A 109 -10.61 7.90 -2.94
N MET A 110 -9.95 9.04 -3.00
CA MET A 110 -8.82 9.33 -2.10
C MET A 110 -9.27 9.34 -0.64
N ASP A 111 -10.47 9.85 -0.35
CA ASP A 111 -10.93 9.91 1.03
C ASP A 111 -11.06 8.52 1.63
N GLU A 112 -11.59 7.57 0.88
CA GLU A 112 -11.67 6.19 1.36
C GLU A 112 -10.28 5.59 1.52
N ALA A 113 -9.38 5.85 0.57
CA ALA A 113 -8.01 5.33 0.65
C ALA A 113 -7.30 5.85 1.90
N VAL A 114 -7.51 7.12 2.23
CA VAL A 114 -6.92 7.72 3.43
C VAL A 114 -7.50 7.07 4.69
N ARG A 115 -8.82 6.82 4.71
CA ARG A 115 -9.41 6.15 5.87
C ARG A 115 -8.83 4.75 6.07
N ILE A 116 -8.64 4.02 4.98
CA ILE A 116 -8.04 2.68 5.05
C ILE A 116 -6.61 2.77 5.57
N ALA A 117 -5.82 3.72 5.02
CA ALA A 117 -4.43 3.89 5.42
C ALA A 117 -4.31 4.26 6.90
N ALA A 118 -5.24 5.07 7.40
CA ALA A 118 -5.18 5.54 8.79
C ALA A 118 -5.40 4.41 9.80
N GLU A 119 -5.95 3.28 9.36
CA GLU A 119 -6.16 2.14 10.26
C GLU A 119 -4.91 1.29 10.44
N PHE A 120 -3.90 1.47 9.60
CA PHE A 120 -2.62 0.81 9.82
C PHE A 120 -1.88 1.52 10.96
N PRO A 121 -1.32 0.75 11.91
CA PRO A 121 -0.71 1.37 13.10
C PRO A 121 0.51 2.22 12.80
N TRP A 122 1.13 2.03 11.65
CA TRP A 122 2.39 2.71 11.33
C TRP A 122 2.26 4.22 11.16
N ALA A 123 1.03 4.73 11.00
CA ALA A 123 0.83 6.17 10.97
C ALA A 123 1.14 6.82 12.33
N ARG A 124 1.15 6.03 13.42
CA ARG A 124 1.45 6.57 14.75
C ARG A 124 2.94 6.72 15.02
N THR A 125 3.78 5.98 14.30
CA THR A 125 5.23 6.00 14.52
C THR A 125 5.98 6.35 13.26
N GLY A 126 5.33 7.02 12.34
CA GLY A 126 5.93 7.44 11.09
C GLY A 126 4.87 8.15 10.28
N CYS A 127 4.84 7.85 9.00
CA CYS A 127 3.92 8.52 8.08
C CYS A 127 3.47 7.52 7.02
N ILE A 128 2.22 7.64 6.60
CA ILE A 128 1.75 6.87 5.45
C ILE A 128 1.32 7.87 4.39
N GLU A 129 2.01 7.85 3.27
CA GLU A 129 1.71 8.72 2.13
C GLU A 129 0.82 7.95 1.16
N VAL A 130 -0.32 8.53 0.80
CA VAL A 130 -1.28 7.89 -0.08
C VAL A 130 -1.25 8.60 -1.43
N ARG A 131 -1.01 7.84 -2.50
CA ARG A 131 -0.95 8.40 -3.85
C ARG A 131 -1.79 7.56 -4.81
N ALA A 132 -2.52 8.23 -5.69
CA ALA A 132 -3.27 7.52 -6.72
C ALA A 132 -2.30 6.86 -7.69
N VAL A 133 -2.62 5.63 -8.09
CA VAL A 133 -1.82 4.89 -9.06
C VAL A 133 -2.25 5.33 -10.46
N ARG A 134 -1.25 5.56 -11.32
CA ARG A 134 -1.51 5.98 -12.68
C ARG A 134 -2.04 4.80 -13.50
N ASP A 135 -3.00 5.09 -14.36
CA ASP A 135 -3.52 4.10 -15.29
C ASP A 135 -2.48 3.89 -16.40
N VAL A 136 -1.72 2.82 -16.29
CA VAL A 136 -0.64 2.53 -17.25
C VAL A 136 -1.20 2.19 -18.62
N ASP A 137 -2.39 1.60 -18.70
CA ASP A 137 -2.98 1.33 -20.01
C ASP A 137 -3.27 2.62 -20.75
N ALA A 138 -3.76 3.65 -20.06
CA ALA A 138 -3.94 4.94 -20.67
C ALA A 138 -2.61 5.54 -21.13
N VAL A 139 -1.56 5.34 -20.34
CA VAL A 139 -0.23 5.81 -20.73
C VAL A 139 0.25 5.08 -21.99
N ARG A 140 0.04 3.75 -22.05
CA ARG A 140 0.42 2.98 -23.24
C ARG A 140 -0.26 3.53 -24.48
N GLN A 141 -1.56 3.77 -24.38
CA GLN A 141 -2.31 4.30 -25.52
C GLN A 141 -1.76 5.66 -25.96
N ARG A 142 -1.46 6.52 -24.99
CA ARG A 142 -0.98 7.86 -25.29
C ARG A 142 0.37 7.85 -26.00
N VAL A 143 1.26 6.95 -25.63
CA VAL A 143 2.61 6.91 -26.22
C VAL A 143 2.77 5.88 -27.32
N GLY A 144 1.73 5.10 -27.63
CA GLY A 144 1.79 4.13 -28.72
C GLY A 144 2.58 2.87 -28.39
N ALA A 145 2.55 2.43 -27.12
CA ALA A 145 3.33 1.26 -26.70
C ALA A 145 2.43 0.07 -26.36
#